data_665fddf408b5b2e5c1dfd6fc58b7b1d9
#
_entry.id   665fddf408b5b2e5c1dfd6fc58b7b1d9
#
_cell.length_a   1.000
_cell.length_b   1.000
_cell.length_c   1.000
_cell.angle_alpha   90.00
_cell.angle_beta   90.00
_cell.angle_gamma   90.00
#
_symmetry.space_group_name_H-M   'P 1'
#
loop_
_entity.id
_entity.type
_entity.pdbx_description
1 polymer ?
#
loop_
_entity_poly.entity_id
_entity_poly.type
_entity_poly.pdbx_seq_one_letter_code
_entity_poly.pdbx_strand_id
1 'polypeptide(L)'
;GGGVFESTDQGGDWRPLNQGVEANFLPDPYPEIGQDTHCLQLHPAAPHVLYQQSHCGIYRLDQPAERWVRIGDQMPRDVGDIGFPIGVHPRDPDTVWVFPMDGTDVWPRTSPGGKPAVYRTRDGGKSWERQDAGLPPEQAWLTVKRQCMAVDDQDPVGVYFGTTNGDVWASRDEGVSWRCIAPHLPHVFSVEVGDFAS
;
A
#
# COMPACT_ATOMS: atom_id res chain seq x y z
N GLY A 1 -2.54 13.74 -10.19
CA GLY A 1 -2.42 14.00 -8.76
C GLY A 1 -1.68 15.29 -8.46
N GLY A 2 -1.70 15.73 -7.20
CA GLY A 2 -0.98 16.91 -6.71
C GLY A 2 0.19 16.54 -5.78
N GLY A 3 0.36 15.26 -5.47
CA GLY A 3 1.30 14.79 -4.48
C GLY A 3 0.78 14.92 -3.05
N VAL A 4 1.71 14.95 -2.10
CA VAL A 4 1.47 15.11 -0.67
C VAL A 4 1.74 16.55 -0.25
N PHE A 5 0.91 17.08 0.62
CA PHE A 5 1.09 18.38 1.25
C PHE A 5 1.04 18.22 2.77
N GLU A 6 1.82 19.00 3.48
CA GLU A 6 1.80 19.05 4.95
C GLU A 6 1.51 20.46 5.46
N SER A 7 0.91 20.51 6.64
CA SER A 7 0.76 21.70 7.45
C SER A 7 1.34 21.44 8.84
N THR A 8 2.12 22.37 9.36
CA THR A 8 2.69 22.32 10.71
C THR A 8 2.03 23.32 11.67
N ASP A 9 0.99 24.01 11.20
CA ASP A 9 0.28 25.09 11.90
C ASP A 9 -1.24 24.90 11.93
N GLN A 10 -1.69 23.64 11.97
CA GLN A 10 -3.12 23.25 12.02
C GLN A 10 -3.92 23.64 10.77
N GLY A 11 -3.27 23.67 9.61
CA GLY A 11 -3.92 23.96 8.34
C GLY A 11 -3.90 25.43 7.93
N GLY A 12 -3.14 26.27 8.62
CA GLY A 12 -2.95 27.68 8.25
C GLY A 12 -2.21 27.81 6.92
N ASP A 13 -1.04 27.21 6.85
CA ASP A 13 -0.25 27.11 5.63
C ASP A 13 0.03 25.67 5.24
N TRP A 14 0.16 25.42 3.92
CA TRP A 14 0.44 24.11 3.35
C TRP A 14 1.63 24.17 2.41
N ARG A 15 2.54 23.21 2.55
CA ARG A 15 3.72 23.08 1.66
C ARG A 15 3.76 21.70 0.99
N PRO A 16 4.29 21.59 -0.23
CA PRO A 16 4.51 20.30 -0.87
C PRO A 16 5.52 19.47 -0.06
N LEU A 17 5.23 18.18 0.10
CA LEU A 17 6.12 17.19 0.73
C LEU A 17 6.36 16.06 -0.26
N ASN A 18 6.99 16.37 -1.42
CA ASN A 18 7.12 15.44 -2.55
C ASN A 18 8.57 15.18 -2.95
N GLN A 19 9.54 15.76 -2.27
CA GLN A 19 10.94 15.62 -2.65
C GLN A 19 11.35 14.14 -2.64
N GLY A 20 11.88 13.66 -3.76
CA GLY A 20 12.31 12.26 -3.95
C GLY A 20 11.23 11.32 -4.47
N VAL A 21 9.98 11.76 -4.61
CA VAL A 21 8.92 10.97 -5.22
C VAL A 21 8.90 11.18 -6.72
N GLU A 22 9.06 10.11 -7.46
CA GLU A 22 9.08 10.12 -8.93
C GLU A 22 7.68 10.35 -9.52
N ALA A 23 7.65 11.05 -10.66
CA ALA A 23 6.48 11.23 -11.51
C ALA A 23 6.92 11.11 -13.00
N ASN A 24 7.38 9.91 -13.37
CA ASN A 24 7.99 9.64 -14.69
C ASN A 24 7.05 9.82 -15.89
N PHE A 25 5.77 10.03 -15.64
CA PHE A 25 4.76 10.40 -16.63
C PHE A 25 4.69 11.90 -16.91
N LEU A 26 5.50 12.72 -16.22
CA LEU A 26 5.64 14.16 -16.45
C LEU A 26 6.99 14.47 -17.15
N PRO A 27 7.10 15.63 -17.82
CA PRO A 27 8.35 16.06 -18.44
C PRO A 27 9.53 16.19 -17.47
N ASP A 28 9.27 16.67 -16.23
CA ASP A 28 10.21 16.61 -15.12
C ASP A 28 9.82 15.39 -14.25
N PRO A 29 10.70 14.39 -14.09
CA PRO A 29 10.40 13.22 -13.29
C PRO A 29 10.39 13.46 -11.78
N TYR A 30 10.88 14.61 -11.30
CA TYR A 30 10.89 14.97 -9.88
C TYR A 30 10.37 16.39 -9.63
N PRO A 31 9.14 16.69 -10.06
CA PRO A 31 8.57 18.02 -9.90
C PRO A 31 8.26 18.30 -8.43
N GLU A 32 8.13 19.59 -8.08
CA GLU A 32 7.69 19.99 -6.76
C GLU A 32 6.27 19.48 -6.44
N ILE A 33 5.39 19.53 -7.44
CA ILE A 33 3.99 19.04 -7.38
C ILE A 33 3.65 18.24 -8.64
N GLY A 34 2.70 17.32 -8.54
CA GLY A 34 2.23 16.56 -9.71
C GLY A 34 2.33 15.04 -9.54
N GLN A 35 2.89 14.57 -8.44
CA GLN A 35 2.96 13.14 -8.11
C GLN A 35 1.56 12.54 -7.97
N ASP A 36 1.41 11.27 -8.36
CA ASP A 36 0.15 10.54 -8.23
C ASP A 36 0.21 9.59 -7.03
N THR A 37 0.03 10.17 -5.85
CA THR A 37 -0.03 9.42 -4.59
C THR A 37 -1.35 8.66 -4.51
N HIS A 38 -1.28 7.35 -4.39
CA HIS A 38 -2.43 6.47 -4.31
C HIS A 38 -2.92 6.25 -2.88
N CYS A 39 -1.99 6.08 -1.94
CA CYS A 39 -2.28 5.90 -0.53
C CYS A 39 -1.15 6.49 0.31
N LEU A 40 -1.49 7.20 1.37
CA LEU A 40 -0.57 7.77 2.34
C LEU A 40 -0.97 7.28 3.73
N GLN A 41 -0.01 6.78 4.49
CA GLN A 41 -0.20 6.30 5.86
C GLN A 41 0.87 6.90 6.79
N LEU A 42 0.43 7.37 7.94
CA LEU A 42 1.29 7.69 9.07
C LEU A 42 1.31 6.48 10.01
N HIS A 43 2.49 6.14 10.53
CA HIS A 43 2.58 5.05 11.49
C HIS A 43 1.91 5.47 12.82
N PRO A 44 0.93 4.70 13.35
CA PRO A 44 0.13 5.15 14.49
C PRO A 44 0.93 5.33 15.79
N ALA A 45 1.93 4.49 16.05
CA ALA A 45 2.80 4.59 17.22
C ALA A 45 4.07 5.44 16.98
N ALA A 46 4.38 5.80 15.73
CA ALA A 46 5.53 6.61 15.34
C ALA A 46 5.15 7.58 14.20
N PRO A 47 4.32 8.60 14.45
CA PRO A 47 3.72 9.43 13.40
C PRO A 47 4.74 10.24 12.57
N HIS A 48 6.01 10.25 12.98
CA HIS A 48 7.11 10.79 12.18
C HIS A 48 7.59 9.83 11.06
N VAL A 49 7.11 8.58 11.05
CA VAL A 49 7.35 7.61 9.99
C VAL A 49 6.13 7.57 9.08
N LEU A 50 6.32 7.92 7.82
CA LEU A 50 5.29 7.97 6.81
C LEU A 50 5.61 6.99 5.69
N TYR A 51 4.56 6.41 5.14
CA TYR A 51 4.63 5.54 3.97
C TYR A 51 3.66 6.01 2.89
N GLN A 52 4.06 5.93 1.64
CA GLN A 52 3.14 6.13 0.54
C GLN A 52 3.33 5.08 -0.56
N GLN A 53 2.21 4.62 -1.09
CA GLN A 53 2.12 3.99 -2.39
C GLN A 53 1.81 5.08 -3.40
N SER A 54 2.71 5.29 -4.34
CA SER A 54 2.55 6.19 -5.46
C SER A 54 2.40 5.40 -6.77
N HIS A 55 2.00 6.08 -7.85
CA HIS A 55 2.00 5.52 -9.19
C HIS A 55 3.40 5.00 -9.60
N CYS A 56 4.44 5.70 -9.17
CA CYS A 56 5.83 5.41 -9.53
C CYS A 56 6.60 4.69 -8.41
N GLY A 57 5.93 4.00 -7.49
CA GLY A 57 6.62 3.18 -6.50
C GLY A 57 6.12 3.27 -5.08
N ILE A 58 6.85 2.63 -4.17
CA ILE A 58 6.62 2.59 -2.73
C ILE A 58 7.70 3.43 -2.06
N TYR A 59 7.29 4.32 -1.17
CA TYR A 59 8.20 5.26 -0.51
C TYR A 59 8.00 5.31 1.00
N ARG A 60 9.10 5.60 1.72
CA ARG A 60 9.14 5.88 3.15
C ARG A 60 9.75 7.25 3.40
N LEU A 61 9.24 7.95 4.39
CA LEU A 61 9.80 9.19 4.92
C LEU A 61 9.92 9.09 6.43
N ASP A 62 11.10 9.34 6.96
CA ASP A 62 11.36 9.43 8.41
C ASP A 62 11.64 10.89 8.75
N GLN A 63 10.64 11.60 9.27
CA GLN A 63 10.80 12.99 9.70
C GLN A 63 11.82 13.11 10.85
N PRO A 64 12.65 14.18 10.92
CA PRO A 64 12.52 15.45 10.20
C PRO A 64 13.15 15.48 8.79
N ALA A 65 13.48 14.33 8.18
CA ALA A 65 13.88 14.34 6.79
C ALA A 65 12.73 14.87 5.90
N GLU A 66 13.07 15.59 4.84
CA GLU A 66 12.10 16.16 3.89
C GLU A 66 12.06 15.37 2.58
N ARG A 67 12.91 14.35 2.46
CA ARG A 67 13.06 13.56 1.23
C ARG A 67 12.57 12.13 1.42
N TRP A 68 11.62 11.74 0.58
CA TRP A 68 11.16 10.37 0.49
C TRP A 68 12.24 9.45 -0.07
N VAL A 69 12.35 8.26 0.50
CA VAL A 69 13.22 7.19 0.04
C VAL A 69 12.37 6.12 -0.65
N ARG A 70 12.70 5.79 -1.90
CA ARG A 70 12.03 4.68 -2.58
C ARG A 70 12.48 3.36 -1.97
N ILE A 71 11.53 2.62 -1.44
CA ILE A 71 11.75 1.30 -0.81
C ILE A 71 11.23 0.16 -1.70
N GLY A 72 10.51 0.49 -2.75
CA GLY A 72 9.99 -0.45 -3.73
C GLY A 72 11.04 -1.03 -4.69
N ASP A 73 12.24 -0.45 -4.76
CA ASP A 73 13.34 -0.93 -5.62
C ASP A 73 13.80 -2.36 -5.27
N GLN A 74 13.49 -2.82 -4.06
CA GLN A 74 13.80 -4.17 -3.58
C GLN A 74 12.69 -5.19 -3.87
N MET A 75 11.58 -4.77 -4.46
CA MET A 75 10.53 -5.69 -4.93
C MET A 75 11.06 -6.58 -6.08
N PRO A 76 10.53 -7.81 -6.23
CA PRO A 76 10.88 -8.65 -7.37
C PRO A 76 10.60 -7.93 -8.70
N ARG A 77 11.55 -7.96 -9.61
CA ARG A 77 11.49 -7.21 -10.88
C ARG A 77 10.33 -7.59 -11.79
N ASP A 78 9.89 -8.84 -11.72
CA ASP A 78 8.76 -9.37 -12.46
C ASP A 78 7.40 -8.99 -11.86
N VAL A 79 7.40 -8.43 -10.66
CA VAL A 79 6.23 -7.91 -9.96
C VAL A 79 6.17 -6.39 -10.03
N GLY A 80 7.31 -5.72 -9.78
CA GLY A 80 7.39 -4.26 -9.68
C GLY A 80 6.83 -3.73 -8.37
N ASP A 81 6.78 -2.41 -8.25
CA ASP A 81 6.36 -1.69 -7.04
C ASP A 81 5.18 -0.73 -7.27
N ILE A 82 4.46 -0.91 -8.37
CA ILE A 82 3.21 -0.18 -8.59
C ILE A 82 2.05 -0.88 -7.90
N GLY A 83 1.20 -0.12 -7.23
CA GLY A 83 0.04 -0.63 -6.51
C GLY A 83 -0.88 0.50 -6.05
N PHE A 84 -1.90 0.19 -5.26
CA PHE A 84 -2.80 1.19 -4.71
C PHE A 84 -2.75 1.25 -3.18
N PRO A 85 -2.94 0.14 -2.43
CA PRO A 85 -3.01 0.19 -0.99
C PRO A 85 -1.64 0.06 -0.34
N ILE A 86 -1.55 0.53 0.89
CA ILE A 86 -0.49 0.21 1.82
C ILE A 86 -1.10 0.04 3.22
N GLY A 87 -0.79 -1.06 3.89
CA GLY A 87 -1.13 -1.31 5.27
C GLY A 87 0.10 -1.15 6.16
N VAL A 88 -0.03 -0.47 7.29
CA VAL A 88 1.07 -0.22 8.23
C VAL A 88 0.82 -0.97 9.51
N HIS A 89 1.82 -1.67 10.02
CA HIS A 89 1.73 -2.41 11.29
C HIS A 89 1.52 -1.42 12.46
N PRO A 90 0.57 -1.68 13.38
CA PRO A 90 0.22 -0.68 14.40
C PRO A 90 1.32 -0.41 15.44
N ARG A 91 2.27 -1.34 15.63
CA ARG A 91 3.30 -1.27 16.68
C ARG A 91 4.73 -1.28 16.15
N ASP A 92 4.96 -1.80 14.93
CA ASP A 92 6.30 -1.90 14.33
C ASP A 92 6.42 -0.99 13.11
N PRO A 93 7.19 0.13 13.20
CA PRO A 93 7.30 1.09 12.11
C PRO A 93 8.05 0.56 10.87
N ASP A 94 8.71 -0.57 10.96
CA ASP A 94 9.45 -1.16 9.85
C ASP A 94 8.65 -2.24 9.10
N THR A 95 7.44 -2.57 9.58
CA THR A 95 6.56 -3.58 8.96
C THR A 95 5.39 -2.93 8.22
N VAL A 96 5.30 -3.21 6.92
CA VAL A 96 4.18 -2.78 6.07
C VAL A 96 3.81 -3.86 5.05
N TRP A 97 2.58 -3.79 4.56
CA TRP A 97 2.02 -4.65 3.52
C TRP A 97 1.59 -3.82 2.31
N VAL A 98 1.84 -4.35 1.13
CA VAL A 98 1.39 -3.77 -0.15
C VAL A 98 0.75 -4.84 -1.02
N PHE A 99 -0.12 -4.43 -1.93
CA PHE A 99 -0.70 -5.31 -2.95
C PHE A 99 -0.34 -4.77 -4.34
N PRO A 100 0.70 -5.30 -4.97
CA PRO A 100 1.13 -4.83 -6.28
C PRO A 100 0.15 -5.19 -7.38
N MET A 101 0.16 -4.39 -8.44
CA MET A 101 -0.55 -4.65 -9.67
C MET A 101 0.41 -4.61 -10.86
N ASP A 102 -0.01 -5.15 -11.98
CA ASP A 102 0.77 -5.11 -13.22
C ASP A 102 1.07 -3.66 -13.62
N GLY A 103 2.35 -3.35 -13.69
CA GLY A 103 2.87 -2.02 -14.03
C GLY A 103 2.94 -1.74 -15.52
N THR A 104 2.51 -2.66 -16.39
CA THR A 104 2.45 -2.43 -17.84
C THR A 104 1.40 -1.40 -18.22
N ASP A 105 1.50 -0.85 -19.42
CA ASP A 105 0.53 0.13 -19.94
C ASP A 105 -0.80 -0.50 -20.38
N VAL A 106 -0.95 -1.80 -20.20
CA VAL A 106 -2.17 -2.54 -20.57
C VAL A 106 -3.23 -2.40 -19.47
N TRP A 107 -4.42 -2.00 -19.85
CA TRP A 107 -5.59 -1.95 -18.97
C TRP A 107 -6.52 -3.15 -19.18
N PRO A 108 -7.19 -3.62 -18.10
CA PRO A 108 -7.06 -3.17 -16.70
C PRO A 108 -5.77 -3.68 -16.05
N ARG A 109 -5.17 -2.84 -15.19
CA ARG A 109 -4.03 -3.25 -14.35
C ARG A 109 -4.54 -4.13 -13.22
N THR A 110 -4.10 -5.38 -13.20
CA THR A 110 -4.55 -6.40 -12.24
C THR A 110 -3.34 -7.09 -11.60
N SER A 111 -3.59 -8.14 -10.86
CA SER A 111 -2.54 -8.96 -10.24
C SER A 111 -1.51 -9.42 -11.29
N PRO A 112 -0.20 -9.25 -11.06
CA PRO A 112 0.84 -9.68 -11.98
C PRO A 112 0.68 -11.15 -12.38
N GLY A 113 0.57 -11.40 -13.68
CA GLY A 113 0.38 -12.75 -14.23
C GLY A 113 -0.90 -13.48 -13.78
N GLY A 114 -1.90 -12.75 -13.24
CA GLY A 114 -3.10 -13.37 -12.66
C GLY A 114 -2.84 -14.17 -11.39
N LYS A 115 -1.74 -13.85 -10.68
CA LYS A 115 -1.30 -14.52 -9.45
C LYS A 115 -1.25 -13.50 -8.31
N PRO A 116 -2.40 -13.20 -7.68
CA PRO A 116 -2.45 -12.22 -6.60
C PRO A 116 -1.54 -12.60 -5.45
N ALA A 117 -0.89 -11.60 -4.87
CA ALA A 117 -0.11 -11.75 -3.65
C ALA A 117 -0.03 -10.42 -2.90
N VAL A 118 -0.02 -10.51 -1.59
CA VAL A 118 0.45 -9.44 -0.71
C VAL A 118 1.97 -9.55 -0.61
N TYR A 119 2.65 -8.44 -0.49
CA TYR A 119 4.07 -8.39 -0.15
C TYR A 119 4.24 -7.65 1.16
N ARG A 120 5.06 -8.23 2.05
CA ARG A 120 5.38 -7.68 3.36
C ARG A 120 6.86 -7.36 3.45
N THR A 121 7.20 -6.22 4.04
CA THR A 121 8.53 -5.95 4.59
C THR A 121 8.45 -5.92 6.12
N ARG A 122 9.55 -6.29 6.79
CA ARG A 122 9.75 -6.17 8.24
C ARG A 122 11.02 -5.40 8.58
N ASP A 123 11.64 -4.79 7.60
CA ASP A 123 12.94 -4.12 7.71
C ASP A 123 12.96 -2.75 7.03
N GLY A 124 11.79 -2.12 6.93
CA GLY A 124 11.62 -0.80 6.33
C GLY A 124 11.84 -0.78 4.82
N GLY A 125 11.58 -1.90 4.13
CA GLY A 125 11.66 -2.01 2.69
C GLY A 125 13.01 -2.47 2.14
N LYS A 126 13.93 -2.94 2.99
CA LYS A 126 15.21 -3.52 2.54
C LYS A 126 15.03 -4.90 1.92
N SER A 127 13.97 -5.61 2.32
CA SER A 127 13.54 -6.88 1.72
C SER A 127 12.02 -6.99 1.69
N TRP A 128 11.50 -7.79 0.76
CA TRP A 128 10.08 -8.03 0.60
C TRP A 128 9.79 -9.53 0.49
N GLU A 129 8.83 -9.99 1.26
CA GLU A 129 8.37 -11.37 1.31
C GLU A 129 7.01 -11.50 0.62
N ARG A 130 6.91 -12.43 -0.34
CA ARG A 130 5.65 -12.78 -0.99
C ARG A 130 4.77 -13.58 -0.04
N GLN A 131 3.52 -13.18 0.09
CA GLN A 131 2.53 -13.80 0.96
C GLN A 131 1.25 -14.12 0.16
N ASP A 132 1.12 -15.35 -0.29
CA ASP A 132 0.02 -15.78 -1.15
C ASP A 132 -0.62 -17.11 -0.73
N ALA A 133 -0.21 -17.69 0.40
CA ALA A 133 -0.79 -18.96 0.89
C ALA A 133 -2.29 -18.80 1.16
N GLY A 134 -3.10 -19.54 0.41
CA GLY A 134 -4.57 -19.46 0.47
C GLY A 134 -5.21 -18.51 -0.54
N LEU A 135 -4.45 -17.64 -1.21
CA LEU A 135 -4.93 -16.87 -2.35
C LEU A 135 -5.03 -17.75 -3.62
N PRO A 136 -5.83 -17.35 -4.61
CA PRO A 136 -5.87 -18.07 -5.88
C PRO A 136 -4.49 -18.17 -6.53
N PRO A 137 -4.02 -19.37 -6.90
CA PRO A 137 -2.65 -19.55 -7.40
C PRO A 137 -2.44 -19.08 -8.84
N GLU A 138 -3.53 -18.90 -9.59
CA GLU A 138 -3.52 -18.50 -11.00
C GLU A 138 -4.91 -18.05 -11.46
N GLN A 139 -4.99 -17.42 -12.63
CA GLN A 139 -6.23 -16.99 -13.31
C GLN A 139 -7.09 -16.01 -12.45
N ALA A 140 -6.50 -15.32 -11.52
CA ALA A 140 -7.17 -14.36 -10.65
C ALA A 140 -6.75 -12.93 -10.99
N TRP A 141 -7.42 -12.35 -11.96
CA TRP A 141 -7.19 -11.02 -12.50
C TRP A 141 -7.97 -9.97 -11.70
N LEU A 142 -7.46 -9.63 -10.53
CA LEU A 142 -8.09 -8.71 -9.59
C LEU A 142 -7.15 -7.56 -9.21
N THR A 143 -7.72 -6.51 -8.63
CA THR A 143 -6.98 -5.37 -8.09
C THR A 143 -7.51 -5.04 -6.71
N VAL A 144 -6.64 -4.63 -5.80
CA VAL A 144 -6.98 -4.03 -4.51
C VAL A 144 -6.84 -2.52 -4.64
N LYS A 145 -7.91 -1.77 -4.37
CA LYS A 145 -7.95 -0.31 -4.52
C LYS A 145 -7.36 0.40 -3.28
N ARG A 146 -7.24 1.73 -3.35
CA ARG A 146 -6.53 2.60 -2.38
C ARG A 146 -6.93 2.38 -0.93
N GLN A 147 -8.25 2.34 -0.65
CA GLN A 147 -8.82 2.18 0.69
C GLN A 147 -9.26 0.75 0.98
N CYS A 148 -8.87 -0.21 0.12
CA CYS A 148 -9.32 -1.60 0.24
C CYS A 148 -8.34 -2.50 1.01
N MET A 149 -7.44 -1.94 1.81
CA MET A 149 -6.60 -2.69 2.74
C MET A 149 -6.67 -2.04 4.12
N ALA A 150 -6.90 -2.86 5.13
CA ALA A 150 -6.93 -2.46 6.54
C ALA A 150 -6.09 -3.41 7.39
N VAL A 151 -5.61 -2.90 8.52
CA VAL A 151 -4.80 -3.64 9.49
C VAL A 151 -5.41 -3.41 10.86
N ASP A 152 -5.61 -4.46 11.65
CA ASP A 152 -6.10 -4.35 13.03
C ASP A 152 -4.93 -4.20 14.04
N ASP A 153 -5.26 -4.11 15.33
CA ASP A 153 -4.31 -3.99 16.42
C ASP A 153 -4.15 -5.28 17.25
N GLN A 154 -4.69 -6.41 16.78
CA GLN A 154 -4.61 -7.70 17.46
C GLN A 154 -3.15 -8.22 17.50
N ASP A 155 -2.93 -9.28 18.25
CA ASP A 155 -1.64 -9.98 18.30
C ASP A 155 -1.87 -11.50 18.12
N PRO A 156 -1.46 -12.08 16.98
CA PRO A 156 -0.85 -11.46 15.79
C PRO A 156 -1.78 -10.48 15.07
N VAL A 157 -1.19 -9.52 14.37
CA VAL A 157 -1.92 -8.50 13.60
C VAL A 157 -2.74 -9.13 12.49
N GLY A 158 -4.02 -8.78 12.41
CA GLY A 158 -4.88 -9.10 11.30
C GLY A 158 -4.70 -8.13 10.13
N VAL A 159 -4.69 -8.68 8.92
CA VAL A 159 -4.63 -7.91 7.67
C VAL A 159 -5.80 -8.29 6.78
N TYR A 160 -6.47 -7.29 6.22
CA TYR A 160 -7.70 -7.46 5.47
C TYR A 160 -7.60 -6.71 4.15
N PHE A 161 -8.14 -7.29 3.08
CA PHE A 161 -8.30 -6.55 1.83
C PHE A 161 -9.54 -6.95 1.03
N GLY A 162 -10.06 -5.98 0.31
CA GLY A 162 -11.18 -6.14 -0.62
C GLY A 162 -10.72 -5.98 -2.06
N THR A 163 -11.39 -6.67 -2.98
CA THR A 163 -10.96 -6.79 -4.36
C THR A 163 -11.97 -6.23 -5.36
N THR A 164 -11.51 -5.95 -6.56
CA THR A 164 -12.36 -5.48 -7.66
C THR A 164 -13.34 -6.52 -8.18
N ASN A 165 -13.11 -7.81 -7.91
CA ASN A 165 -14.06 -8.88 -8.24
C ASN A 165 -15.05 -9.21 -7.11
N GLY A 166 -15.02 -8.44 -5.99
CA GLY A 166 -16.01 -8.52 -4.94
C GLY A 166 -15.70 -9.51 -3.82
N ASP A 167 -14.46 -9.93 -3.67
CA ASP A 167 -14.06 -10.78 -2.56
C ASP A 167 -13.38 -9.98 -1.45
N VAL A 168 -13.66 -10.34 -0.19
CA VAL A 168 -12.92 -9.82 0.98
C VAL A 168 -12.09 -10.96 1.56
N TRP A 169 -10.82 -10.68 1.74
CA TRP A 169 -9.81 -11.60 2.26
C TRP A 169 -9.29 -11.14 3.61
N ALA A 170 -9.00 -12.10 4.48
CA ALA A 170 -8.44 -11.86 5.81
C ALA A 170 -7.27 -12.80 6.10
N SER A 171 -6.27 -12.26 6.74
CA SER A 171 -5.19 -12.98 7.41
C SER A 171 -5.26 -12.69 8.91
N ARG A 172 -5.02 -13.70 9.76
CA ARG A 172 -4.92 -13.56 11.22
C ARG A 172 -3.51 -13.82 11.74
N ASP A 173 -2.54 -13.88 10.83
CA ASP A 173 -1.16 -14.27 11.08
C ASP A 173 -0.18 -13.38 10.31
N GLU A 174 -0.51 -12.08 10.23
CA GLU A 174 0.32 -11.04 9.59
C GLU A 174 0.60 -11.32 8.10
N GLY A 175 -0.37 -11.91 7.40
CA GLY A 175 -0.27 -12.19 5.97
C GLY A 175 0.33 -13.55 5.62
N VAL A 176 0.71 -14.38 6.60
CA VAL A 176 1.30 -15.71 6.32
C VAL A 176 0.30 -16.61 5.62
N SER A 177 -0.98 -16.53 5.99
CA SER A 177 -2.06 -17.25 5.30
C SER A 177 -3.30 -16.40 5.11
N TRP A 178 -4.06 -16.68 4.05
CA TRP A 178 -5.24 -15.91 3.65
C TRP A 178 -6.49 -16.78 3.53
N ARG A 179 -7.62 -16.21 3.91
CA ARG A 179 -8.93 -16.82 3.77
C ARG A 179 -9.90 -15.80 3.17
N CYS A 180 -10.66 -16.21 2.17
CA CYS A 180 -11.82 -15.43 1.71
C CYS A 180 -12.91 -15.51 2.77
N ILE A 181 -13.31 -14.36 3.32
CA ILE A 181 -14.32 -14.26 4.37
C ILE A 181 -15.67 -13.79 3.86
N ALA A 182 -15.70 -13.12 2.69
CA ALA A 182 -16.93 -12.70 2.01
C ALA A 182 -16.68 -12.72 0.49
N PRO A 183 -17.16 -13.73 -0.22
CA PRO A 183 -17.08 -13.81 -1.67
C PRO A 183 -18.30 -13.15 -2.35
N HIS A 184 -18.14 -12.83 -3.63
CA HIS A 184 -19.21 -12.42 -4.53
C HIS A 184 -19.99 -11.17 -4.15
N LEU A 185 -19.34 -10.25 -3.43
CA LEU A 185 -19.87 -8.90 -3.23
C LEU A 185 -19.79 -8.09 -4.54
N PRO A 186 -20.47 -6.96 -4.64
CA PRO A 186 -20.09 -5.93 -5.63
C PRO A 186 -18.61 -5.53 -5.44
N HIS A 187 -18.06 -4.81 -6.44
CA HIS A 187 -16.71 -4.24 -6.36
C HIS A 187 -16.48 -3.58 -4.99
N VAL A 188 -15.49 -4.03 -4.25
CA VAL A 188 -15.14 -3.49 -2.94
C VAL A 188 -14.28 -2.24 -3.13
N PHE A 189 -14.68 -1.13 -2.55
CA PHE A 189 -13.98 0.16 -2.65
C PHE A 189 -13.26 0.56 -1.37
N SER A 190 -13.69 0.04 -0.22
CA SER A 190 -13.09 0.32 1.09
C SER A 190 -13.24 -0.89 2.01
N VAL A 191 -12.24 -1.09 2.86
CA VAL A 191 -12.24 -2.05 3.97
C VAL A 191 -11.76 -1.29 5.20
N GLU A 192 -12.54 -1.36 6.27
CA GLU A 192 -12.24 -0.73 7.55
C GLU A 192 -12.33 -1.75 8.68
N VAL A 193 -11.49 -1.59 9.68
CA VAL A 193 -11.53 -2.34 10.92
C VAL A 193 -12.09 -1.43 12.01
N GLY A 194 -13.00 -1.95 12.82
CA GLY A 194 -13.56 -1.21 13.94
C GLY A 194 -13.85 -2.12 15.12
N ASP A 195 -13.64 -1.60 16.33
CA ASP A 195 -14.06 -2.24 17.57
C ASP A 195 -15.54 -1.91 17.81
N PHE A 196 -16.35 -2.94 17.86
CA PHE A 196 -17.73 -2.80 18.30
C PHE A 196 -17.74 -2.96 19.83
N ALA A 197 -18.01 -1.87 20.54
CA ALA A 197 -18.27 -1.94 21.96
C ALA A 197 -19.43 -2.91 22.21
N SER A 198 -19.17 -3.99 22.93
CA SER A 198 -20.17 -4.98 23.38
C SER A 198 -21.05 -4.42 24.47
#